data_f347979ba9a14d31c55f3b1ff7e4e86c
#
_entry.id   f347979ba9a14d31c55f3b1ff7e4e86c
#
_cell.length_a   1.000
_cell.length_b   1.000
_cell.length_c   1.000
_cell.angle_alpha   90.00
_cell.angle_beta   90.00
_cell.angle_gamma   90.00
#
_symmetry.space_group_name_H-M   'P 1'
#
loop_
_entity.id
_entity.type
_entity.pdbx_description
1 polymer ?
#
loop_
_entity_poly.entity_id
_entity_poly.type
_entity_poly.pdbx_seq_one_letter_code
_entity_poly.pdbx_strand_id
1 'polypeptide(L)'
;LCGAPETKLSHKKQRNRAKMVDKKKVDATNVGSHGLSCIVEELPYCHYNDVFVVPIAHAGLCGVVKDFWYQLLKTTARGQQAPWYALSSEARRVIASRESHLTPTCDFGRRYTDIVSKKGNWTMEDWLHWTEAWSVYVLSPHNGTPLLHPVVQQMWQHLRAGLLYFCRSV
;
A
#
# COMPACT_ATOMS: atom_id res chain seq x y z
N LEU A 1 -10.28 9.21 16.86
CA LEU A 1 -11.73 9.10 16.64
C LEU A 1 -11.97 7.70 16.07
N CYS A 2 -12.23 6.70 16.94
CA CYS A 2 -12.76 5.41 16.52
C CYS A 2 -14.18 5.66 16.04
N GLY A 3 -14.41 5.66 14.73
CA GLY A 3 -15.74 5.58 14.17
C GLY A 3 -16.42 4.32 14.68
N ALA A 4 -17.72 4.38 14.91
CA ALA A 4 -18.51 3.21 15.25
C ALA A 4 -18.22 2.09 14.23
N PRO A 5 -18.12 0.83 14.66
CA PRO A 5 -17.85 -0.26 13.75
C PRO A 5 -18.92 -0.24 12.64
N GLU A 6 -18.48 -0.08 11.40
CA GLU A 6 -19.39 -0.18 10.26
C GLU A 6 -20.09 -1.53 10.33
N THR A 7 -21.40 -1.51 10.49
CA THR A 7 -22.21 -2.73 10.52
C THR A 7 -21.98 -3.47 9.21
N LYS A 8 -21.48 -4.70 9.28
CA LYS A 8 -21.30 -5.58 8.11
C LYS A 8 -22.58 -5.52 7.27
N LEU A 9 -22.47 -5.11 6.02
CA LEU A 9 -23.61 -5.12 5.10
C LEU A 9 -24.13 -6.54 4.99
N SER A 10 -25.44 -6.74 5.16
CA SER A 10 -26.01 -8.07 5.02
C SER A 10 -25.78 -8.61 3.60
N HIS A 11 -25.61 -9.92 3.45
CA HIS A 11 -25.45 -10.61 2.17
C HIS A 11 -26.50 -10.16 1.13
N LYS A 12 -27.76 -10.05 1.54
CA LYS A 12 -28.87 -9.56 0.69
C LYS A 12 -28.61 -8.14 0.15
N LYS A 13 -28.08 -7.26 0.98
CA LYS A 13 -27.79 -5.86 0.60
C LYS A 13 -26.64 -5.79 -0.40
N GLN A 14 -25.59 -6.58 -0.21
CA GLN A 14 -24.46 -6.67 -1.12
C GLN A 14 -24.86 -7.27 -2.47
N ARG A 15 -25.63 -8.37 -2.45
CA ARG A 15 -26.18 -8.99 -3.65
C ARG A 15 -27.04 -8.01 -4.46
N ASN A 16 -27.88 -7.22 -3.81
CA ASN A 16 -28.69 -6.20 -4.48
C ASN A 16 -27.81 -5.09 -5.12
N ARG A 17 -26.75 -4.66 -4.45
CA ARG A 17 -25.79 -3.70 -5.02
C ARG A 17 -25.09 -4.27 -6.25
N ALA A 18 -24.60 -5.50 -6.19
CA ALA A 18 -24.01 -6.19 -7.33
C ALA A 18 -24.97 -6.29 -8.52
N LYS A 19 -26.23 -6.64 -8.29
CA LYS A 19 -27.28 -6.65 -9.34
C LYS A 19 -27.53 -5.27 -9.97
N MET A 20 -27.38 -4.20 -9.20
CA MET A 20 -27.53 -2.84 -9.74
C MET A 20 -26.37 -2.48 -10.66
N VAL A 21 -25.16 -2.94 -10.37
CA VAL A 21 -23.99 -2.77 -11.24
C VAL A 21 -24.14 -3.55 -12.53
N ASP A 22 -24.53 -4.83 -12.46
CA ASP A 22 -24.75 -5.66 -13.65
C ASP A 22 -25.81 -5.07 -14.57
N LYS A 23 -26.85 -4.45 -14.02
CA LYS A 23 -27.86 -3.74 -14.77
C LYS A 23 -27.45 -2.34 -15.22
N LYS A 24 -26.18 -1.96 -15.04
CA LYS A 24 -25.63 -0.63 -15.36
C LYS A 24 -26.41 0.55 -14.75
N LYS A 25 -27.09 0.32 -13.62
CA LYS A 25 -27.86 1.35 -12.92
C LYS A 25 -27.00 2.19 -11.98
N VAL A 26 -25.87 1.64 -11.53
CA VAL A 26 -24.94 2.30 -10.60
C VAL A 26 -23.51 1.93 -11.02
N ASP A 27 -22.59 2.89 -10.89
CA ASP A 27 -21.18 2.65 -11.16
C ASP A 27 -20.57 1.73 -10.09
N ALA A 28 -19.78 0.75 -10.54
CA ALA A 28 -19.07 -0.20 -9.69
C ALA A 28 -18.23 0.48 -8.60
N THR A 29 -17.58 1.58 -8.94
CA THR A 29 -16.74 2.37 -8.04
C THR A 29 -17.53 2.93 -6.86
N ASN A 30 -18.77 3.38 -7.11
CA ASN A 30 -19.62 3.99 -6.08
C ASN A 30 -20.20 3.00 -5.07
N VAL A 31 -20.25 1.72 -5.43
CA VAL A 31 -20.83 0.68 -4.56
C VAL A 31 -19.82 -0.34 -4.07
N GLY A 32 -18.55 -0.24 -4.52
CA GLY A 32 -17.49 -1.15 -4.14
C GLY A 32 -17.72 -2.61 -4.60
N SER A 33 -18.40 -2.78 -5.74
CA SER A 33 -18.70 -4.10 -6.30
C SER A 33 -18.62 -4.05 -7.82
N HIS A 34 -17.99 -5.05 -8.44
CA HIS A 34 -17.88 -5.18 -9.89
C HIS A 34 -19.04 -5.98 -10.54
N GLY A 35 -20.07 -6.30 -9.78
CA GLY A 35 -21.21 -7.09 -10.24
C GLY A 35 -21.42 -8.37 -9.44
N LEU A 36 -22.25 -9.27 -9.96
CA LEU A 36 -22.53 -10.57 -9.35
C LEU A 36 -21.33 -11.51 -9.53
N SER A 37 -21.01 -12.24 -8.47
CA SER A 37 -20.03 -13.32 -8.54
C SER A 37 -20.77 -14.64 -8.76
N CYS A 38 -20.43 -15.37 -9.82
CA CYS A 38 -20.99 -16.70 -10.08
C CYS A 38 -20.75 -17.65 -8.90
N ILE A 39 -19.56 -17.58 -8.26
CA ILE A 39 -19.24 -18.42 -7.10
C ILE A 39 -20.22 -18.19 -5.95
N VAL A 40 -20.54 -16.93 -5.63
CA VAL A 40 -21.44 -16.61 -4.52
C VAL A 40 -22.90 -16.87 -4.86
N GLU A 41 -23.27 -16.79 -6.15
CA GLU A 41 -24.64 -17.09 -6.61
C GLU A 41 -24.93 -18.59 -6.67
N GLU A 42 -23.92 -19.39 -7.03
CA GLU A 42 -24.07 -20.83 -7.21
C GLU A 42 -23.83 -21.62 -5.91
N LEU A 43 -23.04 -21.08 -4.96
CA LEU A 43 -22.72 -21.74 -3.71
C LEU A 43 -23.55 -21.16 -2.55
N PRO A 44 -24.59 -21.86 -2.09
CA PRO A 44 -25.54 -21.32 -1.08
C PRO A 44 -24.91 -21.08 0.30
N TYR A 45 -23.75 -21.67 0.58
CA TYR A 45 -22.99 -21.50 1.82
C TYR A 45 -21.94 -20.38 1.74
N CYS A 46 -21.76 -19.74 0.57
CA CYS A 46 -20.83 -18.66 0.39
C CYS A 46 -21.50 -17.31 0.63
N HIS A 47 -20.96 -16.53 1.57
CA HIS A 47 -21.39 -15.16 1.80
C HIS A 47 -20.36 -14.18 1.29
N TYR A 48 -20.78 -13.06 0.68
CA TYR A 48 -19.89 -12.02 0.15
C TYR A 48 -18.85 -11.54 1.17
N ASN A 49 -19.22 -11.44 2.45
CA ASN A 49 -18.31 -10.96 3.49
C ASN A 49 -17.26 -11.99 3.91
N ASP A 50 -17.52 -13.28 3.71
CA ASP A 50 -16.70 -14.35 4.24
C ASP A 50 -15.79 -14.96 3.15
N VAL A 51 -16.21 -14.85 1.89
CA VAL A 51 -15.48 -15.40 0.73
C VAL A 51 -14.45 -14.42 0.18
N PHE A 52 -14.75 -13.11 0.20
CA PHE A 52 -13.83 -12.10 -0.31
C PHE A 52 -12.95 -11.55 0.82
N VAL A 53 -11.88 -12.27 1.12
CA VAL A 53 -10.83 -11.79 2.02
C VAL A 53 -9.97 -10.79 1.26
N VAL A 54 -9.77 -9.62 1.83
CA VAL A 54 -8.80 -8.65 1.30
C VAL A 54 -7.40 -9.18 1.56
N PRO A 55 -6.64 -9.61 0.54
CA PRO A 55 -5.31 -10.12 0.76
C PRO A 55 -4.41 -8.97 1.24
N ILE A 56 -3.89 -9.09 2.45
CA ILE A 56 -2.99 -8.09 3.07
C ILE A 56 -1.82 -7.76 2.16
N ALA A 57 -1.29 -8.75 1.48
CA ALA A 57 -0.19 -8.61 0.55
C ALA A 57 -0.53 -7.66 -0.62
N HIS A 58 -1.70 -7.81 -1.24
CA HIS A 58 -2.10 -6.94 -2.34
C HIS A 58 -2.62 -5.59 -1.85
N ALA A 59 -3.52 -5.56 -0.87
CA ALA A 59 -4.09 -4.31 -0.39
C ALA A 59 -3.12 -3.52 0.48
N GLY A 60 -2.36 -4.17 1.35
CA GLY A 60 -1.39 -3.53 2.23
C GLY A 60 -0.12 -3.13 1.47
N LEU A 61 0.60 -4.08 0.90
CA LEU A 61 1.91 -3.84 0.30
C LEU A 61 1.81 -3.21 -1.10
N CYS A 62 1.11 -3.86 -2.05
CA CYS A 62 0.97 -3.36 -3.41
C CYS A 62 -0.04 -2.21 -3.55
N GLY A 63 -0.94 -2.04 -2.57
CA GLY A 63 -1.85 -0.90 -2.48
C GLY A 63 -1.26 0.21 -1.59
N VAL A 64 -1.53 0.14 -0.29
CA VAL A 64 -1.26 1.25 0.65
C VAL A 64 0.21 1.64 0.71
N VAL A 65 1.15 0.69 0.85
CA VAL A 65 2.59 0.99 0.92
C VAL A 65 3.08 1.60 -0.38
N LYS A 66 2.75 0.97 -1.50
CA LYS A 66 3.12 1.45 -2.82
C LYS A 66 2.59 2.88 -3.05
N ASP A 67 1.30 3.13 -2.79
CA ASP A 67 0.70 4.43 -3.00
C ASP A 67 1.31 5.50 -2.08
N PHE A 68 1.57 5.17 -0.81
CA PHE A 68 2.28 6.05 0.12
C PHE A 68 3.62 6.52 -0.47
N TRP A 69 4.45 5.59 -0.95
CA TRP A 69 5.74 5.92 -1.54
C TRP A 69 5.62 6.63 -2.89
N TYR A 70 4.62 6.30 -3.70
CA TYR A 70 4.36 7.02 -4.95
C TYR A 70 4.04 8.49 -4.71
N GLN A 71 3.27 8.81 -3.67
CA GLN A 71 2.98 10.20 -3.32
C GLN A 71 4.23 10.96 -2.84
N LEU A 72 5.06 10.34 -1.99
CA LEU A 72 6.31 10.96 -1.52
C LEU A 72 7.32 11.20 -2.65
N LEU A 73 7.38 10.29 -3.61
CA LEU A 73 8.27 10.33 -4.76
C LEU A 73 7.70 11.08 -5.97
N LYS A 74 6.50 11.65 -5.86
CA LYS A 74 5.89 12.41 -6.94
C LYS A 74 6.71 13.66 -7.23
N THR A 75 7.09 13.83 -8.48
CA THR A 75 7.72 15.07 -8.95
C THR A 75 6.65 16.08 -9.29
N THR A 76 6.85 17.30 -8.87
CA THR A 76 5.99 18.43 -9.28
C THR A 76 6.39 18.95 -10.64
N ALA A 77 5.43 19.39 -11.42
CA ALA A 77 5.69 20.04 -12.69
C ALA A 77 6.50 21.34 -12.48
N ARG A 78 7.27 21.73 -13.49
CA ARG A 78 8.08 22.97 -13.42
C ARG A 78 7.19 24.16 -13.11
N GLY A 79 7.54 24.90 -12.04
CA GLY A 79 6.78 26.07 -11.57
C GLY A 79 5.69 25.79 -10.56
N GLN A 80 5.43 24.53 -10.23
CA GLN A 80 4.52 24.19 -9.13
C GLN A 80 5.28 23.98 -7.82
N GLN A 81 4.71 24.42 -6.71
CA GLN A 81 5.27 24.16 -5.40
C GLN A 81 5.09 22.69 -5.03
N ALA A 82 6.17 22.06 -4.58
CA ALA A 82 6.11 20.68 -4.09
C ALA A 82 5.22 20.58 -2.84
N PRO A 83 4.39 19.56 -2.70
CA PRO A 83 3.67 19.31 -1.46
C PRO A 83 4.63 19.20 -0.27
N TRP A 84 4.20 19.68 0.89
CA TRP A 84 5.01 19.69 2.12
C TRP A 84 5.54 18.30 2.53
N TYR A 85 4.85 17.24 2.12
CA TYR A 85 5.20 15.85 2.40
C TYR A 85 6.13 15.23 1.36
N ALA A 86 6.34 15.88 0.22
CA ALA A 86 7.17 15.32 -0.85
C ALA A 86 8.65 15.27 -0.45
N LEU A 87 9.33 14.21 -0.87
CA LEU A 87 10.77 14.09 -0.69
C LEU A 87 11.53 15.18 -1.44
N SER A 88 12.45 15.85 -0.74
CA SER A 88 13.38 16.79 -1.37
C SER A 88 14.31 16.09 -2.36
N SER A 89 14.89 16.83 -3.28
CA SER A 89 15.88 16.28 -4.22
C SER A 89 17.09 15.70 -3.50
N GLU A 90 17.53 16.33 -2.41
CA GLU A 90 18.60 15.84 -1.58
C GLU A 90 18.25 14.53 -0.88
N ALA A 91 17.07 14.44 -0.26
CA ALA A 91 16.60 13.21 0.38
C ALA A 91 16.52 12.05 -0.63
N ARG A 92 16.04 12.29 -1.84
CA ARG A 92 16.02 11.29 -2.92
C ARG A 92 17.42 10.82 -3.30
N ARG A 93 18.36 11.73 -3.41
CA ARG A 93 19.77 11.42 -3.72
C ARG A 93 20.40 10.56 -2.62
N VAL A 94 20.17 10.89 -1.36
CA VAL A 94 20.65 10.12 -0.22
C VAL A 94 20.03 8.73 -0.19
N ILE A 95 18.72 8.62 -0.41
CA ILE A 95 18.01 7.33 -0.49
C ILE A 95 18.62 6.47 -1.60
N ALA A 96 18.71 6.97 -2.83
CA ALA A 96 19.28 6.24 -3.96
C ALA A 96 20.72 5.80 -3.72
N SER A 97 21.54 6.69 -3.11
CA SER A 97 22.93 6.35 -2.74
C SER A 97 22.98 5.21 -1.73
N ARG A 98 22.16 5.24 -0.67
CA ARG A 98 22.13 4.16 0.33
C ARG A 98 21.66 2.84 -0.26
N GLU A 99 20.64 2.89 -1.12
CA GLU A 99 20.13 1.72 -1.81
C GLU A 99 21.17 1.07 -2.72
N SER A 100 22.01 1.86 -3.40
CA SER A 100 23.06 1.33 -4.26
C SER A 100 24.13 0.54 -3.50
N HIS A 101 24.27 0.76 -2.18
CA HIS A 101 25.19 0.04 -1.31
C HIS A 101 24.55 -1.15 -0.58
N LEU A 102 23.23 -1.33 -0.73
CA LEU A 102 22.56 -2.49 -0.14
C LEU A 102 22.91 -3.75 -0.94
N THR A 103 23.52 -4.69 -0.25
CA THR A 103 23.74 -6.04 -0.78
C THR A 103 22.81 -7.00 -0.06
N PRO A 104 21.69 -7.42 -0.68
CA PRO A 104 20.79 -8.38 -0.06
C PRO A 104 21.52 -9.71 0.16
N THR A 105 21.21 -10.37 1.27
CA THR A 105 21.65 -11.74 1.50
C THR A 105 20.89 -12.70 0.57
N CYS A 106 21.37 -13.93 0.44
CA CYS A 106 20.73 -14.98 -0.39
C CYS A 106 19.26 -15.22 -0.01
N ASP A 107 18.89 -14.97 1.23
CA ASP A 107 17.53 -15.17 1.75
C ASP A 107 16.49 -14.19 1.16
N PHE A 108 16.95 -13.08 0.56
CA PHE A 108 16.07 -12.08 -0.08
C PHE A 108 15.82 -12.35 -1.59
N GLY A 109 16.20 -13.52 -2.08
CA GLY A 109 15.89 -14.03 -3.41
C GLY A 109 16.55 -13.26 -4.55
N ARG A 110 16.16 -12.03 -4.83
CA ARG A 110 16.68 -11.24 -5.96
C ARG A 110 17.37 -9.96 -5.53
N ARG A 111 18.19 -9.43 -6.46
CA ARG A 111 18.86 -8.15 -6.25
C ARG A 111 17.83 -7.03 -6.11
N TYR A 112 17.96 -6.26 -5.07
CA TYR A 112 17.19 -5.08 -4.79
C TYR A 112 17.33 -4.01 -5.89
N THR A 113 16.25 -3.35 -6.21
CA THR A 113 16.23 -2.25 -7.19
C THR A 113 15.81 -0.94 -6.52
N ASP A 114 16.45 0.15 -6.90
CA ASP A 114 16.24 1.49 -6.37
C ASP A 114 14.76 1.94 -6.42
N ILE A 115 14.18 2.30 -5.27
CA ILE A 115 12.81 2.78 -5.15
C ILE A 115 12.59 4.11 -5.86
N VAL A 116 13.63 4.95 -5.94
CA VAL A 116 13.50 6.30 -6.49
C VAL A 116 13.28 6.24 -8.00
N SER A 117 14.06 5.40 -8.69
CA SER A 117 14.02 5.34 -10.16
C SER A 117 13.22 4.16 -10.71
N LYS A 118 13.11 3.05 -9.98
CA LYS A 118 12.57 1.78 -10.50
C LYS A 118 11.37 1.21 -9.74
N LYS A 119 10.74 2.03 -8.88
CA LYS A 119 9.57 1.61 -8.08
C LYS A 119 8.42 0.97 -8.89
N GLY A 120 8.29 1.30 -10.17
CA GLY A 120 7.27 0.73 -11.05
C GLY A 120 7.45 -0.77 -11.32
N ASN A 121 8.66 -1.29 -11.14
CA ASN A 121 9.02 -2.69 -11.38
C ASN A 121 9.05 -3.52 -10.10
N TRP A 122 8.68 -2.93 -8.97
CA TRP A 122 8.69 -3.61 -7.69
C TRP A 122 7.55 -4.61 -7.58
N THR A 123 7.91 -5.81 -7.17
CA THR A 123 6.95 -6.86 -6.82
C THR A 123 6.42 -6.67 -5.41
N MET A 124 5.45 -7.47 -5.04
CA MET A 124 4.93 -7.54 -3.67
C MET A 124 6.03 -7.87 -2.65
N GLU A 125 6.93 -8.79 -3.01
CA GLU A 125 8.07 -9.19 -2.19
C GLU A 125 9.05 -8.03 -1.96
N ASP A 126 9.33 -7.21 -2.98
CA ASP A 126 10.16 -6.01 -2.83
C ASP A 126 9.53 -5.02 -1.84
N TRP A 127 8.20 -4.82 -1.91
CA TRP A 127 7.48 -3.96 -0.98
C TRP A 127 7.47 -4.52 0.46
N LEU A 128 7.42 -5.85 0.61
CA LEU A 128 7.53 -6.51 1.91
C LEU A 128 8.92 -6.26 2.52
N HIS A 129 9.97 -6.58 1.80
CA HIS A 129 11.34 -6.39 2.26
C HIS A 129 11.66 -4.90 2.56
N TRP A 130 11.13 -4.00 1.73
CA TRP A 130 11.21 -2.57 2.00
C TRP A 130 10.55 -2.22 3.33
N THR A 131 9.34 -2.69 3.54
CA THR A 131 8.59 -2.42 4.77
C THR A 131 9.24 -3.06 5.98
N GLU A 132 9.76 -4.26 5.85
CA GLU A 132 10.30 -5.05 6.94
C GLU A 132 11.70 -4.63 7.38
N ALA A 133 12.58 -4.41 6.44
CA ALA A 133 14.01 -4.22 6.70
C ALA A 133 14.59 -2.93 6.11
N TRP A 134 14.54 -2.78 4.77
CA TRP A 134 15.35 -1.78 4.07
C TRP A 134 15.01 -0.33 4.44
N SER A 135 13.71 -0.01 4.59
CA SER A 135 13.28 1.35 4.92
C SER A 135 13.86 1.86 6.24
N VAL A 136 14.12 0.99 7.20
CA VAL A 136 14.70 1.38 8.50
C VAL A 136 16.11 1.94 8.32
N TYR A 137 16.93 1.26 7.53
CA TYR A 137 18.29 1.71 7.23
C TYR A 137 18.30 2.91 6.29
N VAL A 138 17.58 2.79 5.18
CA VAL A 138 17.61 3.79 4.09
C VAL A 138 17.08 5.13 4.56
N LEU A 139 16.07 5.16 5.43
CA LEU A 139 15.44 6.38 5.95
C LEU A 139 16.06 6.90 7.25
N SER A 140 17.12 6.27 7.76
CA SER A 140 17.83 6.78 8.93
C SER A 140 18.29 8.23 8.68
N PRO A 141 18.41 9.06 9.72
CA PRO A 141 18.87 10.44 9.58
C PRO A 141 20.19 10.54 8.80
N HIS A 142 20.34 11.56 7.98
CA HIS A 142 21.56 11.87 7.27
C HIS A 142 22.21 13.10 7.90
N ASN A 143 23.42 12.96 8.42
CA ASN A 143 24.11 14.02 9.15
C ASN A 143 23.24 14.64 10.28
N GLY A 144 22.51 13.79 11.00
CA GLY A 144 21.60 14.21 12.07
C GLY A 144 20.26 14.78 11.60
N THR A 145 20.06 14.94 10.28
CA THR A 145 18.81 15.50 9.71
C THR A 145 17.90 14.39 9.19
N PRO A 146 16.62 14.35 9.61
CA PRO A 146 15.65 13.40 9.07
C PRO A 146 15.45 13.60 7.56
N LEU A 147 15.37 12.50 6.81
CA LEU A 147 15.09 12.53 5.36
C LEU A 147 13.62 12.78 5.05
N LEU A 148 12.74 12.38 5.94
CA LEU A 148 11.29 12.60 5.85
C LEU A 148 10.87 13.73 6.76
N HIS A 149 9.82 14.45 6.39
CA HIS A 149 9.13 15.35 7.31
C HIS A 149 8.68 14.56 8.56
N PRO A 150 8.80 15.09 9.79
CA PRO A 150 8.52 14.35 11.03
C PRO A 150 7.15 13.66 11.05
N VAL A 151 6.12 14.34 10.59
CA VAL A 151 4.76 13.76 10.49
C VAL A 151 4.72 12.56 9.53
N VAL A 152 5.39 12.69 8.38
CA VAL A 152 5.46 11.59 7.39
C VAL A 152 6.25 10.40 7.93
N GLN A 153 7.32 10.66 8.65
CA GLN A 153 8.12 9.63 9.32
C GLN A 153 7.28 8.87 10.36
N GLN A 154 6.51 9.58 11.16
CA GLN A 154 5.60 8.98 12.14
C GLN A 154 4.51 8.16 11.45
N MET A 155 3.89 8.69 10.39
CA MET A 155 2.90 7.94 9.58
C MET A 155 3.50 6.65 9.02
N TRP A 156 4.72 6.71 8.49
CA TRP A 156 5.41 5.53 7.98
C TRP A 156 5.67 4.49 9.09
N GLN A 157 6.12 4.92 10.26
CA GLN A 157 6.36 4.02 11.39
C GLN A 157 5.07 3.29 11.83
N HIS A 158 3.95 4.00 11.93
CA HIS A 158 2.67 3.40 12.29
C HIS A 158 2.16 2.46 11.21
N LEU A 159 2.22 2.86 9.94
CA LEU A 159 1.83 2.01 8.81
C LEU A 159 2.66 0.73 8.80
N ARG A 160 3.98 0.85 8.92
CA ARG A 160 4.92 -0.26 8.99
C ARG A 160 4.60 -1.21 10.15
N ALA A 161 4.44 -0.67 11.35
CA ALA A 161 4.13 -1.47 12.54
C ALA A 161 2.82 -2.25 12.38
N GLY A 162 1.77 -1.61 11.88
CA GLY A 162 0.48 -2.24 11.61
C GLY A 162 0.59 -3.38 10.60
N LEU A 163 1.26 -3.16 9.47
CA LEU A 163 1.43 -4.19 8.44
C LEU A 163 2.25 -5.38 8.94
N LEU A 164 3.35 -5.14 9.66
CA LEU A 164 4.16 -6.20 10.22
C LEU A 164 3.42 -7.02 11.28
N TYR A 165 2.55 -6.39 12.06
CA TYR A 165 1.68 -7.10 12.98
C TYR A 165 0.79 -8.11 12.23
N PHE A 166 0.13 -7.66 11.15
CA PHE A 166 -0.71 -8.56 10.34
C PHE A 166 0.10 -9.64 9.61
N CYS A 167 1.27 -9.33 9.07
CA CYS A 167 2.09 -10.30 8.34
C CYS A 167 2.70 -11.38 9.25
N ARG A 168 2.89 -11.10 10.54
CA ARG A 168 3.47 -12.05 11.51
C ARG A 168 2.43 -12.86 12.28
N SER A 169 1.17 -12.46 12.20
CA SER A 169 0.06 -13.12 12.90
C SER A 169 -0.60 -14.23 12.09
N VAL A 170 -0.06 -14.53 10.92
CA VAL A 170 -0.42 -15.63 10.01
C VAL A 170 0.75 -16.61 9.96
#